data_72047c638e9fb81e2ec61f6840a40823
#
_entry.id   72047c638e9fb81e2ec61f6840a40823
#
_cell.length_a   1.000
_cell.length_b   1.000
_cell.length_c   1.000
_cell.angle_alpha   90.00
_cell.angle_beta   90.00
_cell.angle_gamma   90.00
#
_symmetry.space_group_name_H-M   'P 1'
#
loop_
_entity.id
_entity.type
_entity.pdbx_description
1 polymer ?
#
loop_
_entity_poly.entity_id
_entity_poly.type
_entity_poly.pdbx_seq_one_letter_code
_entity_poly.pdbx_strand_id
1 'polypeptide(L)'
;MSDREVTYDSYLALDRLLHCQELESEKAGGKVHDEHLFIIVHQAFELWFKQIREDLHSIIETFQKSDFEDRRHCAGITSKLGRVILIQKLIIGHFEIMETMPPATFLNFKKYLRSGSGFQSLQFRLIENTIGLQRGTRKSHKEGKDYTDAFDEKQKKEALKSEKGPCLFTVVESWLENVFKKYVNDRKIYIDELHKMVVTWWQDAKDHCDREAFMEILDETKYKDSGRRFSYEAFHGALLISLHQEEPEFQKGYEIIKLVMDVDALVSKWRHTHVLMVHRMLGKKSGTGVTSGYDYLKKTNDDAYRVFIELFNMAAFLIPYEYKPRGKTLYKQN
;
A
#
# COMPACT_ATOMS: atom_id res chain seq x y z
N MET A 1 43.68 7.62 -4.56
CA MET A 1 42.62 6.74 -4.08
C MET A 1 43.13 5.34 -4.26
N SER A 2 43.29 4.55 -3.19
CA SER A 2 43.74 3.17 -3.33
C SER A 2 42.69 2.35 -4.08
N ASP A 3 43.07 1.72 -5.18
CA ASP A 3 42.26 0.75 -5.91
C ASP A 3 41.99 -0.45 -4.97
N ARG A 4 40.96 -0.29 -4.12
CA ARG A 4 40.51 -1.39 -3.27
C ARG A 4 39.72 -2.33 -4.18
N GLU A 5 40.24 -3.50 -4.43
CA GLU A 5 39.54 -4.54 -5.17
C GLU A 5 38.18 -4.84 -4.51
N VAL A 6 37.12 -4.73 -5.30
CA VAL A 6 35.74 -5.01 -4.84
C VAL A 6 35.49 -6.50 -4.99
N THR A 7 35.42 -7.21 -3.89
CA THR A 7 35.04 -8.63 -3.84
C THR A 7 33.56 -8.79 -3.51
N TYR A 8 32.97 -9.94 -3.78
CA TYR A 8 31.58 -10.27 -3.43
C TYR A 8 31.30 -10.03 -1.94
N ASP A 9 32.19 -10.50 -1.07
CA ASP A 9 32.11 -10.34 0.39
C ASP A 9 32.13 -8.87 0.80
N SER A 10 33.10 -8.09 0.31
CA SER A 10 33.24 -6.67 0.66
C SER A 10 32.11 -5.82 0.11
N TYR A 11 31.60 -6.15 -1.09
CA TYR A 11 30.50 -5.43 -1.72
C TYR A 11 29.19 -5.62 -0.96
N LEU A 12 28.88 -6.86 -0.55
CA LEU A 12 27.68 -7.19 0.19
C LEU A 12 27.82 -7.00 1.71
N ALA A 13 29.02 -6.65 2.20
CA ALA A 13 29.34 -6.54 3.62
C ALA A 13 28.93 -7.80 4.42
N LEU A 14 29.24 -9.00 3.85
CA LEU A 14 28.79 -10.28 4.39
C LEU A 14 29.31 -10.55 5.79
N ASP A 15 30.54 -10.13 6.11
CA ASP A 15 31.07 -10.25 7.47
C ASP A 15 30.17 -9.62 8.51
N ARG A 16 29.64 -8.39 8.26
CA ARG A 16 28.70 -7.73 9.17
C ARG A 16 27.31 -8.35 9.13
N LEU A 17 26.84 -8.71 7.93
CA LEU A 17 25.47 -9.22 7.74
C LEU A 17 25.28 -10.60 8.39
N LEU A 18 26.25 -11.49 8.25
CA LEU A 18 26.18 -12.89 8.72
C LEU A 18 26.55 -13.05 10.19
N HIS A 19 27.06 -12.00 10.85
CA HIS A 19 27.45 -12.03 12.27
C HIS A 19 26.64 -11.06 13.15
N CYS A 20 25.52 -10.51 12.64
CA CYS A 20 24.67 -9.59 13.40
C CYS A 20 23.47 -10.28 14.11
N GLN A 21 23.43 -11.62 14.12
CA GLN A 21 22.37 -12.40 14.77
C GLN A 21 22.81 -12.77 16.20
N GLU A 22 22.44 -11.94 17.17
CA GLU A 22 22.75 -12.16 18.58
C GLU A 22 21.53 -12.68 19.33
N LEU A 23 21.62 -13.91 19.86
CA LEU A 23 20.50 -14.54 20.58
C LEU A 23 20.47 -14.10 22.04
N GLU A 24 19.40 -13.50 22.49
CA GLU A 24 19.18 -13.09 23.89
C GLU A 24 19.06 -14.32 24.81
N SER A 25 18.52 -15.44 24.32
CA SER A 25 18.48 -16.70 25.07
C SER A 25 19.90 -17.25 25.33
N GLU A 26 20.81 -17.16 24.36
CA GLU A 26 22.20 -17.60 24.51
C GLU A 26 22.97 -16.72 25.51
N LYS A 27 22.80 -15.37 25.44
CA LYS A 27 23.35 -14.43 26.43
C LYS A 27 22.85 -14.72 27.84
N ALA A 28 21.64 -15.26 27.98
CA ALA A 28 21.05 -15.65 29.26
C ALA A 28 21.42 -17.07 29.72
N GLY A 29 22.34 -17.76 28.99
CA GLY A 29 22.84 -19.09 29.36
C GLY A 29 21.94 -20.26 28.97
N GLY A 30 20.91 -20.04 28.12
CA GLY A 30 19.99 -21.11 27.68
C GLY A 30 19.59 -20.93 26.21
N LYS A 31 20.48 -21.28 25.28
CA LYS A 31 20.26 -21.13 23.84
C LYS A 31 18.99 -21.84 23.37
N VAL A 32 18.08 -21.07 22.73
CA VAL A 32 16.90 -21.60 22.05
C VAL A 32 17.14 -21.53 20.53
N HIS A 33 17.15 -22.67 19.86
CA HIS A 33 17.55 -22.78 18.45
C HIS A 33 16.72 -21.88 17.53
N ASP A 34 15.40 -21.87 17.68
CA ASP A 34 14.49 -21.15 16.77
C ASP A 34 14.49 -19.64 16.98
N GLU A 35 15.15 -19.11 18.03
CA GLU A 35 15.38 -17.67 18.16
C GLU A 35 16.23 -17.15 17.00
N HIS A 36 17.18 -17.95 16.51
CA HIS A 36 17.95 -17.59 15.32
C HIS A 36 17.06 -17.45 14.08
N LEU A 37 16.13 -18.40 13.85
CA LEU A 37 15.15 -18.32 12.77
C LEU A 37 14.30 -17.04 12.90
N PHE A 38 13.84 -16.75 14.12
CA PHE A 38 13.05 -15.55 14.41
C PHE A 38 13.79 -14.27 14.02
N ILE A 39 15.07 -14.15 14.38
CA ILE A 39 15.91 -13.01 14.04
C ILE A 39 16.09 -12.89 12.51
N ILE A 40 16.49 -13.97 11.83
CA ILE A 40 16.73 -13.97 10.38
C ILE A 40 15.47 -13.54 9.61
N VAL A 41 14.30 -14.08 9.94
CA VAL A 41 13.07 -13.73 9.24
C VAL A 41 12.73 -12.26 9.44
N HIS A 42 12.89 -11.70 10.64
CA HIS A 42 12.63 -10.28 10.90
C HIS A 42 13.66 -9.37 10.22
N GLN A 43 14.94 -9.73 10.20
CA GLN A 43 15.96 -9.02 9.43
C GLN A 43 15.64 -9.02 7.93
N ALA A 44 15.17 -10.14 7.39
CA ALA A 44 14.75 -10.23 5.99
C ALA A 44 13.55 -9.34 5.70
N PHE A 45 12.55 -9.25 6.59
CA PHE A 45 11.46 -8.28 6.46
C PHE A 45 11.99 -6.85 6.39
N GLU A 46 12.86 -6.44 7.32
CA GLU A 46 13.38 -5.07 7.39
C GLU A 46 14.20 -4.69 6.14
N LEU A 47 15.00 -5.62 5.60
CA LEU A 47 15.75 -5.42 4.36
C LEU A 47 14.82 -5.26 3.15
N TRP A 48 13.77 -6.07 3.04
CA TRP A 48 12.78 -5.94 1.97
C TRP A 48 11.92 -4.70 2.13
N PHE A 49 11.56 -4.30 3.34
CA PHE A 49 10.88 -3.04 3.61
C PHE A 49 11.71 -1.84 3.14
N LYS A 50 13.02 -1.87 3.37
CA LYS A 50 13.94 -0.84 2.88
C LYS A 50 13.90 -0.78 1.35
N GLN A 51 13.97 -1.91 0.64
CA GLN A 51 13.93 -1.95 -0.83
C GLN A 51 12.57 -1.46 -1.37
N ILE A 52 11.46 -1.85 -0.76
CA ILE A 52 10.12 -1.35 -1.12
C ILE A 52 10.08 0.18 -1.03
N ARG A 53 10.64 0.76 0.03
CA ARG A 53 10.70 2.23 0.20
C ARG A 53 11.52 2.91 -0.89
N GLU A 54 12.67 2.38 -1.24
CA GLU A 54 13.51 2.92 -2.32
C GLU A 54 12.76 2.94 -3.65
N ASP A 55 12.08 1.85 -4.00
CA ASP A 55 11.27 1.79 -5.22
C ASP A 55 10.08 2.75 -5.18
N LEU A 56 9.37 2.86 -4.05
CA LEU A 56 8.25 3.80 -3.88
C LEU A 56 8.71 5.26 -3.96
N HIS A 57 9.84 5.62 -3.33
CA HIS A 57 10.40 6.97 -3.44
C HIS A 57 10.75 7.31 -4.90
N SER A 58 11.40 6.39 -5.61
CA SER A 58 11.74 6.60 -7.02
C SER A 58 10.50 6.74 -7.93
N ILE A 59 9.39 6.06 -7.60
CA ILE A 59 8.11 6.21 -8.29
C ILE A 59 7.55 7.61 -8.02
N ILE A 60 7.51 8.04 -6.75
CA ILE A 60 7.03 9.35 -6.33
C ILE A 60 7.82 10.47 -7.02
N GLU A 61 9.15 10.40 -7.00
CA GLU A 61 10.02 11.35 -7.69
C GLU A 61 9.76 11.39 -9.20
N THR A 62 9.43 10.24 -9.80
CA THR A 62 9.13 10.17 -11.23
C THR A 62 7.83 10.90 -11.56
N PHE A 63 6.78 10.73 -10.76
CA PHE A 63 5.51 11.46 -10.94
C PHE A 63 5.66 12.97 -10.73
N GLN A 64 6.59 13.40 -9.87
CA GLN A 64 6.82 14.82 -9.55
C GLN A 64 7.67 15.57 -10.58
N LYS A 65 8.18 14.89 -11.61
CA LYS A 65 8.96 15.57 -12.65
C LYS A 65 8.10 16.58 -13.39
N SER A 66 8.66 17.79 -13.62
CA SER A 66 8.00 18.85 -14.38
C SER A 66 7.77 18.47 -15.86
N ASP A 67 8.59 17.57 -16.39
CA ASP A 67 8.50 17.00 -17.74
C ASP A 67 7.84 15.60 -17.75
N PHE A 68 6.96 15.31 -16.78
CA PHE A 68 6.30 14.02 -16.72
C PHE A 68 5.44 13.78 -17.95
N GLU A 69 5.75 12.71 -18.66
CA GLU A 69 5.03 12.23 -19.83
C GLU A 69 4.67 10.75 -19.66
N ASP A 70 3.40 10.40 -19.82
CA ASP A 70 2.92 9.03 -19.67
C ASP A 70 3.71 8.04 -20.53
N ARG A 71 3.92 8.36 -21.81
CA ARG A 71 4.64 7.46 -22.74
C ARG A 71 6.07 7.18 -22.35
N ARG A 72 6.75 8.15 -21.73
CA ARG A 72 8.17 8.06 -21.37
C ARG A 72 8.39 7.43 -20.00
N HIS A 73 7.57 7.80 -19.02
CA HIS A 73 7.84 7.52 -17.61
C HIS A 73 7.06 6.31 -17.06
N CYS A 74 5.90 5.97 -17.66
CA CYS A 74 5.07 4.87 -17.17
C CYS A 74 5.79 3.52 -17.13
N ALA A 75 6.63 3.19 -18.11
CA ALA A 75 7.38 1.93 -18.12
C ALA A 75 8.29 1.76 -16.88
N GLY A 76 8.95 2.85 -16.45
CA GLY A 76 9.76 2.85 -15.23
C GLY A 76 8.93 2.71 -13.94
N ILE A 77 7.75 3.33 -13.92
CA ILE A 77 6.80 3.24 -12.80
C ILE A 77 6.24 1.83 -12.70
N THR A 78 5.72 1.27 -13.80
CA THR A 78 5.12 -0.08 -13.80
C THR A 78 6.14 -1.16 -13.46
N SER A 79 7.40 -1.03 -13.93
CA SER A 79 8.49 -1.93 -13.58
C SER A 79 8.78 -1.95 -12.08
N LYS A 80 8.85 -0.76 -11.44
CA LYS A 80 9.11 -0.66 -10.00
C LYS A 80 7.91 -1.10 -9.15
N LEU A 81 6.67 -0.72 -9.53
CA LEU A 81 5.46 -1.23 -8.87
C LEU A 81 5.39 -2.76 -8.96
N GLY A 82 5.70 -3.33 -10.13
CA GLY A 82 5.77 -4.78 -10.31
C GLY A 82 6.81 -5.44 -9.39
N ARG A 83 7.98 -4.81 -9.18
CA ARG A 83 8.98 -5.29 -8.22
C ARG A 83 8.49 -5.21 -6.77
N VAL A 84 7.86 -4.10 -6.38
CA VAL A 84 7.25 -3.95 -5.05
C VAL A 84 6.24 -5.08 -4.79
N ILE A 85 5.37 -5.38 -5.77
CA ILE A 85 4.40 -6.47 -5.70
C ILE A 85 5.08 -7.83 -5.51
N LEU A 86 6.16 -8.12 -6.26
CA LEU A 86 6.89 -9.37 -6.13
C LEU A 86 7.55 -9.50 -4.76
N ILE A 87 8.15 -8.43 -4.25
CA ILE A 87 8.74 -8.41 -2.89
C ILE A 87 7.64 -8.62 -1.84
N GLN A 88 6.49 -7.95 -1.95
CA GLN A 88 5.36 -8.15 -1.03
C GLN A 88 4.88 -9.61 -1.02
N LYS A 89 4.75 -10.25 -2.19
CA LYS A 89 4.39 -11.67 -2.29
C LYS A 89 5.44 -12.56 -1.60
N LEU A 90 6.72 -12.28 -1.81
CA LEU A 90 7.82 -13.01 -1.18
C LEU A 90 7.76 -12.91 0.35
N ILE A 91 7.63 -11.70 0.90
CA ILE A 91 7.61 -11.51 2.36
C ILE A 91 6.34 -12.06 3.02
N ILE A 92 5.22 -12.15 2.31
CA ILE A 92 4.04 -12.87 2.81
C ILE A 92 4.37 -14.36 2.98
N GLY A 93 5.13 -14.96 2.07
CA GLY A 93 5.60 -16.34 2.20
C GLY A 93 6.52 -16.58 3.40
N HIS A 94 7.20 -15.57 3.92
CA HIS A 94 8.04 -15.71 5.12
C HIS A 94 7.24 -16.10 6.37
N PHE A 95 5.94 -15.83 6.43
CA PHE A 95 5.10 -16.29 7.54
C PHE A 95 4.99 -17.81 7.59
N GLU A 96 4.98 -18.50 6.45
CA GLU A 96 4.98 -19.96 6.39
C GLU A 96 6.26 -20.52 7.04
N ILE A 97 7.42 -19.86 6.82
CA ILE A 97 8.68 -20.23 7.47
C ILE A 97 8.57 -20.00 8.99
N MET A 98 8.03 -18.85 9.42
CA MET A 98 7.82 -18.57 10.84
C MET A 98 6.89 -19.58 11.51
N GLU A 99 5.88 -20.08 10.81
CA GLU A 99 4.89 -21.04 11.31
C GLU A 99 5.45 -22.46 11.46
N THR A 100 6.65 -22.74 10.97
CA THR A 100 7.38 -23.99 11.26
C THR A 100 7.87 -24.05 12.70
N MET A 101 8.01 -22.90 13.38
CA MET A 101 8.38 -22.82 14.79
C MET A 101 7.21 -23.22 15.68
N PRO A 102 7.39 -24.20 16.59
CA PRO A 102 6.33 -24.55 17.57
C PRO A 102 6.05 -23.37 18.52
N PRO A 103 4.77 -23.08 18.85
CA PRO A 103 4.41 -22.02 19.80
C PRO A 103 5.12 -22.14 21.15
N ALA A 104 5.33 -23.35 21.65
CA ALA A 104 6.05 -23.60 22.91
C ALA A 104 7.52 -23.11 22.82
N THR A 105 8.18 -23.33 21.68
CA THR A 105 9.56 -22.87 21.45
C THR A 105 9.63 -21.33 21.44
N PHE A 106 8.69 -20.67 20.79
CA PHE A 106 8.57 -19.21 20.84
C PHE A 106 8.44 -18.70 22.28
N LEU A 107 7.58 -19.33 23.11
CA LEU A 107 7.40 -18.94 24.51
C LEU A 107 8.68 -19.09 25.35
N ASN A 108 9.57 -20.03 25.00
CA ASN A 108 10.84 -20.24 25.70
C ASN A 108 11.82 -19.07 25.59
N PHE A 109 11.86 -18.37 24.44
CA PHE A 109 12.74 -17.21 24.28
C PHE A 109 12.00 -15.87 24.36
N LYS A 110 10.67 -15.82 24.16
CA LYS A 110 9.88 -14.59 24.28
C LYS A 110 10.16 -13.78 25.54
N LYS A 111 10.38 -14.46 26.67
CA LYS A 111 10.71 -13.83 27.96
C LYS A 111 11.98 -12.96 27.92
N TYR A 112 12.91 -13.27 27.02
CA TYR A 112 14.17 -12.54 26.85
C TYR A 112 14.02 -11.32 25.93
N LEU A 113 12.98 -11.27 25.06
CA LEU A 113 12.74 -10.14 24.18
C LEU A 113 12.30 -8.86 24.92
N ARG A 114 11.93 -8.98 26.19
CA ARG A 114 11.52 -7.84 27.08
C ARG A 114 10.45 -6.95 26.41
N SER A 115 10.81 -5.68 26.08
CA SER A 115 9.95 -4.71 25.41
C SER A 115 10.05 -4.75 23.88
N GLY A 116 10.89 -5.62 23.31
CA GLY A 116 11.03 -5.74 21.86
C GLY A 116 9.73 -6.21 21.20
N SER A 117 9.25 -5.45 20.22
CA SER A 117 7.96 -5.68 19.57
C SER A 117 7.98 -5.24 18.11
N GLY A 118 7.27 -5.95 17.24
CA GLY A 118 7.06 -5.55 15.85
C GLY A 118 6.42 -4.17 15.68
N PHE A 119 5.78 -3.61 16.72
CA PHE A 119 5.32 -2.22 16.73
C PHE A 119 6.45 -1.20 16.56
N GLN A 120 7.67 -1.60 16.87
CA GLN A 120 8.89 -0.79 16.77
C GLN A 120 9.54 -0.87 15.37
N SER A 121 8.94 -1.56 14.40
CA SER A 121 9.43 -1.53 13.02
C SER A 121 9.16 -0.15 12.41
N LEU A 122 10.20 0.69 12.40
CA LEU A 122 10.14 1.99 11.76
C LEU A 122 9.94 1.85 10.25
N GLN A 123 10.63 0.90 9.60
CA GLN A 123 10.55 0.70 8.15
C GLN A 123 9.12 0.43 7.69
N PHE A 124 8.38 -0.42 8.42
CA PHE A 124 6.99 -0.70 8.09
C PHE A 124 6.10 0.55 8.20
N ARG A 125 6.30 1.38 9.25
CA ARG A 125 5.57 2.65 9.39
C ARG A 125 5.90 3.65 8.30
N LEU A 126 7.17 3.69 7.88
CA LEU A 126 7.59 4.54 6.78
C LEU A 126 7.00 4.07 5.43
N ILE A 127 6.82 2.76 5.19
CA ILE A 127 6.08 2.25 4.02
C ILE A 127 4.63 2.75 4.06
N GLU A 128 3.94 2.61 5.19
CA GLU A 128 2.56 3.07 5.35
C GLU A 128 2.44 4.57 5.03
N ASN A 129 3.36 5.40 5.53
CA ASN A 129 3.40 6.84 5.25
C ASN A 129 3.69 7.12 3.77
N THR A 130 4.66 6.40 3.19
CA THR A 130 5.06 6.56 1.78
C THR A 130 3.94 6.15 0.81
N ILE A 131 3.11 5.15 1.15
CA ILE A 131 1.91 4.81 0.37
C ILE A 131 0.84 5.88 0.56
N GLY A 132 0.76 6.49 1.75
CA GLY A 132 -0.17 7.58 2.04
C GLY A 132 -1.24 7.25 3.09
N LEU A 133 -0.98 6.29 3.98
CA LEU A 133 -1.88 6.02 5.10
C LEU A 133 -1.94 7.23 6.04
N GLN A 134 -3.14 7.76 6.26
CA GLN A 134 -3.34 8.92 7.11
C GLN A 134 -3.14 8.60 8.59
N ARG A 135 -2.56 9.54 9.35
CA ARG A 135 -2.32 9.37 10.80
C ARG A 135 -3.58 9.06 11.57
N GLY A 136 -4.67 9.79 11.31
CA GLY A 136 -5.95 9.63 12.01
C GLY A 136 -6.62 8.26 11.82
N THR A 137 -6.24 7.52 10.76
CA THR A 137 -6.72 6.17 10.50
C THR A 137 -6.14 5.15 11.47
N ARG A 138 -4.93 5.39 11.97
CA ARG A 138 -4.20 4.42 12.79
C ARG A 138 -4.86 4.22 14.14
N LYS A 139 -5.21 2.97 14.43
CA LYS A 139 -5.69 2.57 15.75
C LYS A 139 -4.51 2.53 16.73
N SER A 140 -4.70 3.04 17.92
CA SER A 140 -3.69 2.93 18.99
C SER A 140 -3.67 1.50 19.57
N HIS A 141 -2.46 1.00 19.88
CA HIS A 141 -2.29 -0.27 20.59
C HIS A 141 -2.52 -0.13 22.10
N LYS A 142 -2.45 1.09 22.63
CA LYS A 142 -2.79 1.46 24.01
C LYS A 142 -3.63 2.71 23.95
N GLU A 143 -4.68 2.75 24.75
CA GLU A 143 -5.56 3.92 24.85
C GLU A 143 -4.76 5.18 25.17
N GLY A 144 -4.98 6.26 24.42
CA GLY A 144 -4.28 7.54 24.56
C GLY A 144 -2.82 7.57 24.06
N LYS A 145 -2.30 6.50 23.43
CA LYS A 145 -0.95 6.44 22.87
C LYS A 145 -0.96 6.59 21.36
N ASP A 146 0.02 7.36 20.86
CA ASP A 146 0.29 7.48 19.44
C ASP A 146 1.18 6.33 18.94
N TYR A 147 1.13 6.00 17.65
CA TYR A 147 1.98 4.93 17.10
C TYR A 147 3.46 5.26 17.19
N THR A 148 3.83 6.54 17.23
CA THR A 148 5.21 7.01 17.37
C THR A 148 5.77 6.88 18.78
N ASP A 149 4.93 6.61 19.78
CA ASP A 149 5.38 6.42 21.18
C ASP A 149 6.15 5.09 21.38
N ALA A 150 6.16 4.22 20.39
CA ALA A 150 6.98 3.02 20.38
C ALA A 150 8.45 3.28 19.96
N PHE A 151 8.77 4.48 19.51
CA PHE A 151 10.04 4.87 18.91
C PHE A 151 10.90 5.73 19.84
N ASP A 152 12.22 5.68 19.62
CA ASP A 152 13.11 6.69 20.17
C ASP A 152 12.92 8.06 19.49
N GLU A 153 13.52 9.12 20.02
CA GLU A 153 13.34 10.48 19.50
C GLU A 153 13.82 10.67 18.06
N LYS A 154 14.86 9.94 17.63
CA LYS A 154 15.37 9.99 16.25
C LYS A 154 14.38 9.32 15.28
N GLN A 155 13.92 8.13 15.62
CA GLN A 155 12.95 7.36 14.85
C GLN A 155 11.60 8.09 14.78
N LYS A 156 11.17 8.70 15.90
CA LYS A 156 9.95 9.52 15.98
C LYS A 156 10.01 10.72 15.03
N LYS A 157 11.14 11.44 15.02
CA LYS A 157 11.35 12.55 14.08
C LYS A 157 11.30 12.09 12.61
N GLU A 158 11.90 10.95 12.31
CA GLU A 158 11.87 10.37 10.95
C GLU A 158 10.44 9.99 10.54
N ALA A 159 9.69 9.31 11.40
CA ALA A 159 8.30 8.95 11.17
C ALA A 159 7.42 10.19 10.92
N LEU A 160 7.52 11.21 11.77
CA LEU A 160 6.76 12.45 11.63
C LEU A 160 7.15 13.28 10.39
N LYS A 161 8.42 13.23 9.99
CA LYS A 161 8.89 13.86 8.76
C LYS A 161 8.29 13.18 7.53
N SER A 162 8.23 11.85 7.53
CA SER A 162 7.70 11.07 6.40
C SER A 162 6.20 11.29 6.17
N GLU A 163 5.42 11.62 7.20
CA GLU A 163 3.99 11.96 7.08
C GLU A 163 3.73 13.26 6.29
N LYS A 164 4.71 14.17 6.31
CA LYS A 164 4.60 15.51 5.67
C LYS A 164 5.13 15.53 4.24
N GLY A 165 5.82 14.47 3.84
CA GLY A 165 6.39 14.37 2.50
C GLY A 165 5.34 13.95 1.46
N PRO A 166 5.69 14.04 0.18
CA PRO A 166 4.88 13.48 -0.88
C PRO A 166 4.75 11.96 -0.69
N CYS A 167 3.56 11.45 -0.95
CA CYS A 167 3.28 10.01 -0.86
C CYS A 167 2.70 9.48 -2.17
N LEU A 168 2.65 8.17 -2.32
CA LEU A 168 2.13 7.54 -3.53
C LEU A 168 0.69 7.99 -3.83
N PHE A 169 -0.14 8.12 -2.78
CA PHE A 169 -1.53 8.59 -2.95
C PHE A 169 -1.57 9.98 -3.60
N THR A 170 -0.86 10.96 -3.04
CA THR A 170 -0.93 12.35 -3.52
C THR A 170 -0.39 12.53 -4.94
N VAL A 171 0.66 11.78 -5.31
CA VAL A 171 1.20 11.87 -6.68
C VAL A 171 0.32 11.14 -7.71
N VAL A 172 -0.33 10.03 -7.32
CA VAL A 172 -1.31 9.34 -8.15
C VAL A 172 -2.56 10.21 -8.32
N GLU A 173 -3.05 10.83 -7.27
CA GLU A 173 -4.18 11.77 -7.32
C GLU A 173 -3.89 12.91 -8.30
N SER A 174 -2.76 13.61 -8.15
CA SER A 174 -2.37 14.70 -9.04
C SER A 174 -2.19 14.24 -10.50
N TRP A 175 -1.66 13.04 -10.71
CA TRP A 175 -1.56 12.46 -12.04
C TRP A 175 -2.95 12.22 -12.66
N LEU A 176 -3.88 11.64 -11.89
CA LEU A 176 -5.25 11.39 -12.35
C LEU A 176 -6.01 12.70 -12.67
N GLU A 177 -5.82 13.74 -11.85
CA GLU A 177 -6.35 15.09 -12.16
C GLU A 177 -5.80 15.63 -13.50
N ASN A 178 -4.50 15.46 -13.73
CA ASN A 178 -3.87 15.89 -14.98
C ASN A 178 -4.40 15.09 -16.17
N VAL A 179 -4.66 13.79 -16.01
CA VAL A 179 -5.30 12.97 -17.04
C VAL A 179 -6.69 13.54 -17.35
N PHE A 180 -7.51 13.81 -16.33
CA PHE A 180 -8.83 14.39 -16.53
C PHE A 180 -8.77 15.73 -17.28
N LYS A 181 -7.92 16.66 -16.83
CA LYS A 181 -7.72 17.98 -17.46
C LYS A 181 -7.21 17.88 -18.91
N LYS A 182 -6.35 16.90 -19.19
CA LYS A 182 -5.79 16.68 -20.53
C LYS A 182 -6.82 16.20 -21.54
N TYR A 183 -7.71 15.29 -21.13
CA TYR A 183 -8.63 14.61 -22.06
C TYR A 183 -10.05 15.18 -22.04
N VAL A 184 -10.45 15.88 -20.98
CA VAL A 184 -11.79 16.46 -20.85
C VAL A 184 -11.73 17.98 -21.04
N ASN A 185 -12.16 18.45 -22.22
CA ASN A 185 -12.15 19.87 -22.54
C ASN A 185 -13.32 20.63 -21.88
N ASP A 186 -14.50 20.02 -21.89
CA ASP A 186 -15.72 20.56 -21.29
C ASP A 186 -16.29 19.55 -20.30
N ARG A 187 -16.18 19.90 -19.02
CA ARG A 187 -16.64 19.07 -17.92
C ARG A 187 -18.14 18.80 -17.98
N LYS A 188 -18.93 19.80 -18.38
CA LYS A 188 -20.38 19.65 -18.47
C LYS A 188 -20.76 18.64 -19.55
N ILE A 189 -20.15 18.75 -20.73
CA ILE A 189 -20.37 17.79 -21.82
C ILE A 189 -19.97 16.38 -21.38
N TYR A 190 -18.82 16.22 -20.70
CA TYR A 190 -18.37 14.93 -20.19
C TYR A 190 -19.39 14.31 -19.21
N ILE A 191 -19.86 15.09 -18.24
CA ILE A 191 -20.85 14.63 -17.25
C ILE A 191 -22.18 14.29 -17.90
N ASP A 192 -22.65 15.14 -18.83
CA ASP A 192 -23.90 14.90 -19.56
C ASP A 192 -23.84 13.61 -20.41
N GLU A 193 -22.73 13.34 -21.08
CA GLU A 193 -22.53 12.11 -21.86
C GLU A 193 -22.42 10.89 -20.94
N LEU A 194 -21.67 10.97 -19.83
CA LEU A 194 -21.58 9.90 -18.84
C LEU A 194 -22.96 9.59 -18.26
N HIS A 195 -23.75 10.61 -17.91
CA HIS A 195 -25.12 10.46 -17.43
C HIS A 195 -26.00 9.73 -18.46
N LYS A 196 -25.93 10.11 -19.74
CA LYS A 196 -26.70 9.45 -20.81
C LYS A 196 -26.34 7.95 -20.91
N MET A 197 -25.04 7.61 -20.84
CA MET A 197 -24.61 6.21 -20.88
C MET A 197 -25.19 5.43 -19.70
N VAL A 198 -25.12 5.98 -18.51
CA VAL A 198 -25.65 5.38 -17.27
C VAL A 198 -27.16 5.18 -17.38
N VAL A 199 -27.91 6.19 -17.83
CA VAL A 199 -29.37 6.10 -17.99
C VAL A 199 -29.76 5.06 -19.04
N THR A 200 -29.06 5.01 -20.16
CA THR A 200 -29.30 3.98 -21.21
C THR A 200 -29.08 2.57 -20.65
N TRP A 201 -27.99 2.37 -19.94
CA TRP A 201 -27.71 1.10 -19.27
C TRP A 201 -28.82 0.74 -18.27
N TRP A 202 -29.28 1.68 -17.45
CA TRP A 202 -30.33 1.41 -16.45
C TRP A 202 -31.68 1.05 -17.07
N GLN A 203 -32.00 1.56 -18.27
CA GLN A 203 -33.25 1.24 -18.96
C GLN A 203 -33.26 -0.22 -19.45
N ASP A 204 -32.11 -0.72 -19.87
CA ASP A 204 -31.97 -2.08 -20.42
C ASP A 204 -31.61 -3.11 -19.35
N ALA A 205 -30.77 -2.74 -18.39
CA ALA A 205 -30.34 -3.64 -17.33
C ALA A 205 -31.43 -3.81 -16.27
N LYS A 206 -31.94 -5.02 -16.14
CA LYS A 206 -32.73 -5.42 -14.97
C LYS A 206 -31.87 -5.52 -13.71
N ASP A 207 -30.64 -5.02 -13.75
CA ASP A 207 -29.62 -5.20 -12.75
C ASP A 207 -29.72 -4.16 -11.62
N HIS A 208 -29.35 -4.59 -10.43
CA HIS A 208 -29.35 -3.81 -9.19
C HIS A 208 -28.10 -2.90 -9.11
N CYS A 209 -27.87 -2.02 -10.09
CA CYS A 209 -26.85 -0.99 -9.93
C CYS A 209 -27.34 0.07 -8.93
N ASP A 210 -26.42 0.54 -8.08
CA ASP A 210 -26.69 1.61 -7.13
C ASP A 210 -26.82 2.95 -7.87
N ARG A 211 -28.07 3.30 -8.23
CA ARG A 211 -28.39 4.55 -8.94
C ARG A 211 -28.04 5.79 -8.13
N GLU A 212 -28.20 5.72 -6.82
CA GLU A 212 -27.91 6.83 -5.93
C GLU A 212 -26.42 7.14 -5.91
N ALA A 213 -25.57 6.10 -5.79
CA ALA A 213 -24.13 6.24 -5.86
C ALA A 213 -23.64 6.82 -7.21
N PHE A 214 -24.27 6.42 -8.34
CA PHE A 214 -23.97 7.05 -9.64
C PHE A 214 -24.35 8.52 -9.68
N MET A 215 -25.54 8.89 -9.19
CA MET A 215 -25.96 10.30 -9.16
C MET A 215 -25.07 11.14 -8.24
N GLU A 216 -24.51 10.55 -7.20
CA GLU A 216 -23.54 11.20 -6.32
C GLU A 216 -22.26 11.57 -7.06
N ILE A 217 -21.67 10.64 -7.83
CA ILE A 217 -20.41 10.92 -8.55
C ILE A 217 -20.59 11.88 -9.74
N LEU A 218 -21.80 12.05 -10.27
CA LEU A 218 -22.11 12.99 -11.33
C LEU A 218 -22.29 14.44 -10.83
N ASP A 219 -22.56 14.63 -9.55
CA ASP A 219 -22.75 15.93 -8.89
C ASP A 219 -21.53 16.24 -8.02
N GLU A 220 -20.75 17.26 -8.40
CA GLU A 220 -19.53 17.64 -7.66
C GLU A 220 -19.79 18.00 -6.21
N THR A 221 -20.92 18.62 -5.89
CA THR A 221 -21.28 19.01 -4.52
C THR A 221 -21.52 17.76 -3.67
N LYS A 222 -22.36 16.85 -4.18
CA LYS A 222 -22.63 15.57 -3.50
C LYS A 222 -21.38 14.73 -3.34
N TYR A 223 -20.54 14.69 -4.39
CA TYR A 223 -19.26 14.00 -4.34
C TYR A 223 -18.36 14.51 -3.21
N LYS A 224 -18.23 15.83 -3.05
CA LYS A 224 -17.43 16.44 -1.97
C LYS A 224 -18.00 16.14 -0.58
N ASP A 225 -19.31 16.10 -0.46
CA ASP A 225 -20.00 15.82 0.81
C ASP A 225 -19.95 14.33 1.19
N SER A 226 -19.65 13.43 0.24
CA SER A 226 -19.57 11.98 0.49
C SER A 226 -18.35 11.52 1.29
N GLY A 227 -17.40 12.41 1.57
CA GLY A 227 -16.19 12.11 2.33
C GLY A 227 -15.16 11.26 1.58
N ARG A 228 -15.26 11.17 0.25
CA ARG A 228 -14.26 10.50 -0.60
C ARG A 228 -12.91 11.18 -0.47
N ARG A 229 -11.86 10.40 -0.60
CA ARG A 229 -10.48 10.87 -0.42
C ARG A 229 -9.91 11.48 -1.69
N PHE A 230 -10.18 10.88 -2.87
CA PHE A 230 -9.78 11.46 -4.15
C PHE A 230 -10.55 12.76 -4.42
N SER A 231 -9.88 13.73 -5.05
CA SER A 231 -10.56 14.88 -5.62
C SER A 231 -11.56 14.44 -6.72
N TYR A 232 -12.53 15.27 -7.00
CA TYR A 232 -13.52 15.00 -8.04
C TYR A 232 -12.85 14.73 -9.40
N GLU A 233 -11.87 15.56 -9.77
CA GLU A 233 -11.10 15.40 -11.00
C GLU A 233 -10.29 14.12 -11.03
N ALA A 234 -9.63 13.77 -9.92
CA ALA A 234 -8.85 12.54 -9.83
C ALA A 234 -9.73 11.30 -9.97
N PHE A 235 -10.88 11.28 -9.30
CA PHE A 235 -11.84 10.19 -9.42
C PHE A 235 -12.32 10.02 -10.87
N HIS A 236 -12.74 11.11 -11.51
CA HIS A 236 -13.16 11.07 -12.91
C HIS A 236 -12.03 10.78 -13.89
N GLY A 237 -10.78 11.15 -13.58
CA GLY A 237 -9.60 10.74 -14.33
C GLY A 237 -9.37 9.22 -14.27
N ALA A 238 -9.52 8.63 -13.09
CA ALA A 238 -9.43 7.18 -12.92
C ALA A 238 -10.61 6.44 -13.60
N LEU A 239 -11.83 6.99 -13.50
CA LEU A 239 -13.01 6.44 -14.17
C LEU A 239 -12.85 6.49 -15.70
N LEU A 240 -12.36 7.61 -16.25
CA LEU A 240 -12.09 7.78 -17.67
C LEU A 240 -11.09 6.73 -18.18
N ILE A 241 -9.96 6.56 -17.50
CA ILE A 241 -8.96 5.53 -17.82
C ILE A 241 -9.61 4.14 -17.80
N SER A 242 -10.40 3.84 -16.78
CA SER A 242 -11.00 2.52 -16.59
C SER A 242 -12.09 2.21 -17.63
N LEU A 243 -12.89 3.21 -18.01
CA LEU A 243 -13.89 3.08 -19.06
C LEU A 243 -13.27 2.89 -20.45
N HIS A 244 -12.08 3.43 -20.68
CA HIS A 244 -11.41 3.42 -21.99
C HIS A 244 -10.12 2.57 -21.98
N GLN A 245 -10.01 1.59 -21.08
CA GLN A 245 -8.83 0.75 -20.90
C GLN A 245 -8.36 0.00 -22.16
N GLU A 246 -9.26 -0.21 -23.12
CA GLU A 246 -8.94 -0.87 -24.41
C GLU A 246 -8.21 0.06 -25.38
N GLU A 247 -8.24 1.37 -25.15
CA GLU A 247 -7.67 2.36 -26.04
C GLU A 247 -6.18 2.60 -25.74
N PRO A 248 -5.32 2.68 -26.78
CA PRO A 248 -3.87 2.76 -26.62
C PRO A 248 -3.40 3.88 -25.69
N GLU A 249 -4.14 5.00 -25.68
CA GLU A 249 -3.82 6.17 -24.83
C GLU A 249 -3.98 5.88 -23.34
N PHE A 250 -4.89 4.99 -22.96
CA PHE A 250 -5.24 4.71 -21.57
C PHE A 250 -4.67 3.40 -21.03
N GLN A 251 -4.19 2.49 -21.90
CA GLN A 251 -3.67 1.17 -21.50
C GLN A 251 -2.60 1.27 -20.40
N LYS A 252 -1.63 2.17 -20.56
CA LYS A 252 -0.56 2.36 -19.57
C LYS A 252 -1.07 2.96 -18.25
N GLY A 253 -2.02 3.88 -18.35
CA GLY A 253 -2.69 4.45 -17.18
C GLY A 253 -3.47 3.38 -16.40
N TYR A 254 -4.19 2.54 -17.10
CA TYR A 254 -4.93 1.42 -16.50
C TYR A 254 -3.99 0.38 -15.84
N GLU A 255 -2.85 0.09 -16.48
CA GLU A 255 -1.81 -0.76 -15.90
C GLU A 255 -1.30 -0.19 -14.57
N ILE A 256 -1.04 1.14 -14.47
CA ILE A 256 -0.63 1.79 -13.23
C ILE A 256 -1.72 1.68 -12.17
N ILE A 257 -2.99 1.97 -12.50
CA ILE A 257 -4.12 1.84 -11.56
C ILE A 257 -4.17 0.43 -10.97
N LYS A 258 -4.09 -0.60 -11.81
CA LYS A 258 -4.07 -2.00 -11.36
C LYS A 258 -2.91 -2.29 -10.41
N LEU A 259 -1.70 -1.87 -10.76
CA LEU A 259 -0.52 -2.13 -9.94
C LEU A 259 -0.57 -1.39 -8.60
N VAL A 260 -1.13 -0.18 -8.55
CA VAL A 260 -1.35 0.57 -7.31
C VAL A 260 -2.37 -0.16 -6.42
N MET A 261 -3.45 -0.67 -7.01
CA MET A 261 -4.43 -1.50 -6.29
C MET A 261 -3.77 -2.79 -5.74
N ASP A 262 -2.93 -3.46 -6.55
CA ASP A 262 -2.22 -4.68 -6.13
C ASP A 262 -1.26 -4.41 -4.95
N VAL A 263 -0.54 -3.28 -4.96
CA VAL A 263 0.33 -2.87 -3.84
C VAL A 263 -0.50 -2.71 -2.56
N ASP A 264 -1.64 -2.03 -2.62
CA ASP A 264 -2.53 -1.80 -1.46
C ASP A 264 -3.15 -3.11 -0.94
N ALA A 265 -3.63 -3.96 -1.87
CA ALA A 265 -4.17 -5.28 -1.53
C ALA A 265 -3.14 -6.18 -0.83
N LEU A 266 -1.89 -6.16 -1.28
CA LEU A 266 -0.83 -6.98 -0.70
C LEU A 266 -0.38 -6.48 0.67
N VAL A 267 -0.42 -5.16 0.96
CA VAL A 267 -0.24 -4.65 2.32
C VAL A 267 -1.32 -5.18 3.25
N SER A 268 -2.58 -5.17 2.79
CA SER A 268 -3.71 -5.72 3.56
C SER A 268 -3.56 -7.25 3.77
N LYS A 269 -3.15 -7.98 2.73
CA LYS A 269 -2.88 -9.41 2.83
C LYS A 269 -1.73 -9.72 3.80
N TRP A 270 -0.64 -8.94 3.77
CA TRP A 270 0.46 -9.08 4.73
C TRP A 270 -0.03 -8.90 6.17
N ARG A 271 -0.84 -7.84 6.45
CA ARG A 271 -1.43 -7.62 7.78
C ARG A 271 -2.31 -8.79 8.21
N HIS A 272 -3.17 -9.27 7.31
CA HIS A 272 -4.06 -10.39 7.59
C HIS A 272 -3.28 -11.66 7.95
N THR A 273 -2.29 -12.03 7.13
CA THR A 273 -1.44 -13.20 7.37
C THR A 273 -0.68 -13.07 8.68
N HIS A 274 -0.16 -11.86 8.99
CA HIS A 274 0.48 -11.58 10.28
C HIS A 274 -0.47 -11.78 11.45
N VAL A 275 -1.73 -11.33 11.36
CA VAL A 275 -2.76 -11.57 12.40
C VAL A 275 -2.96 -13.05 12.63
N LEU A 276 -3.09 -13.85 11.56
CA LEU A 276 -3.29 -15.30 11.65
C LEU A 276 -2.08 -16.00 12.30
N MET A 277 -0.87 -15.66 11.89
CA MET A 277 0.36 -16.19 12.46
C MET A 277 0.49 -15.84 13.95
N VAL A 278 0.25 -14.59 14.35
CA VAL A 278 0.29 -14.18 15.76
C VAL A 278 -0.78 -14.90 16.58
N HIS A 279 -1.98 -15.11 16.02
CA HIS A 279 -3.04 -15.88 16.69
C HIS A 279 -2.62 -17.34 16.89
N ARG A 280 -1.99 -17.96 15.89
CA ARG A 280 -1.47 -19.33 15.97
C ARG A 280 -0.37 -19.45 17.04
N MET A 281 0.54 -18.46 17.12
CA MET A 281 1.69 -18.49 18.03
C MET A 281 1.36 -18.15 19.48
N LEU A 282 0.40 -17.25 19.71
CA LEU A 282 0.10 -16.68 21.02
C LEU A 282 -1.33 -16.93 21.51
N GLY A 283 -2.26 -17.28 20.62
CA GLY A 283 -3.67 -17.27 20.93
C GLY A 283 -4.14 -15.90 21.41
N LYS A 284 -4.94 -15.84 22.45
CA LYS A 284 -5.37 -14.60 23.12
C LYS A 284 -4.46 -14.16 24.28
N LYS A 285 -3.29 -14.80 24.44
CA LYS A 285 -2.33 -14.39 25.47
C LYS A 285 -1.78 -13.00 25.14
N SER A 286 -1.46 -12.23 26.20
CA SER A 286 -0.79 -10.94 26.01
C SER A 286 0.52 -11.12 25.26
N GLY A 287 0.76 -10.25 24.26
CA GLY A 287 2.03 -10.15 23.55
C GLY A 287 3.15 -9.70 24.50
N THR A 288 4.21 -9.11 23.97
CA THR A 288 5.26 -8.43 24.74
C THR A 288 4.77 -7.09 25.36
N GLY A 289 3.55 -6.63 24.98
CA GLY A 289 2.86 -5.45 25.53
C GLY A 289 1.69 -5.80 26.47
N VAL A 290 1.06 -4.79 27.05
CA VAL A 290 -0.05 -4.92 28.03
C VAL A 290 -1.35 -5.38 27.39
N THR A 291 -1.53 -5.24 26.06
CA THR A 291 -2.72 -5.67 25.33
C THR A 291 -2.49 -6.99 24.61
N SER A 292 -3.56 -7.75 24.32
CA SER A 292 -3.50 -8.88 23.39
C SER A 292 -2.99 -8.37 22.02
N GLY A 293 -1.81 -8.81 21.61
CA GLY A 293 -1.24 -8.43 20.30
C GLY A 293 -2.19 -8.79 19.15
N TYR A 294 -2.92 -9.91 19.29
CA TYR A 294 -3.92 -10.36 18.34
C TYR A 294 -5.08 -9.36 18.17
N ASP A 295 -5.69 -8.90 19.27
CA ASP A 295 -6.85 -8.01 19.20
C ASP A 295 -6.50 -6.64 18.58
N TYR A 296 -5.29 -6.15 18.85
CA TYR A 296 -4.81 -4.93 18.21
C TYR A 296 -4.59 -5.16 16.71
N LEU A 297 -3.84 -6.19 16.33
CA LEU A 297 -3.54 -6.47 14.92
C LEU A 297 -4.80 -6.71 14.11
N LYS A 298 -5.82 -7.37 14.69
CA LYS A 298 -7.13 -7.55 14.05
C LYS A 298 -7.78 -6.22 13.69
N LYS A 299 -7.65 -5.19 14.54
CA LYS A 299 -8.17 -3.84 14.25
C LYS A 299 -7.44 -3.14 13.10
N THR A 300 -6.19 -3.52 12.82
CA THR A 300 -5.42 -2.94 11.70
C THR A 300 -5.73 -3.58 10.34
N ASN A 301 -6.60 -4.58 10.32
CA ASN A 301 -7.08 -5.25 9.12
C ASN A 301 -8.44 -4.71 8.65
N ASP A 302 -8.75 -3.47 8.99
CA ASP A 302 -9.94 -2.73 8.61
C ASP A 302 -9.73 -2.05 7.25
N ASP A 303 -10.81 -1.89 6.48
CA ASP A 303 -10.78 -1.18 5.18
C ASP A 303 -10.27 0.25 5.29
N ALA A 304 -10.40 0.89 6.46
CA ALA A 304 -9.81 2.20 6.72
C ALA A 304 -8.27 2.23 6.54
N TYR A 305 -7.59 1.09 6.62
CA TYR A 305 -6.15 0.98 6.35
C TYR A 305 -5.81 0.82 4.87
N ARG A 306 -6.80 0.76 3.98
CA ARG A 306 -6.62 0.66 2.53
C ARG A 306 -6.56 2.05 1.94
N VAL A 307 -5.39 2.41 1.44
CA VAL A 307 -5.13 3.78 0.95
C VAL A 307 -5.86 4.05 -0.36
N PHE A 308 -5.98 3.05 -1.23
CA PHE A 308 -6.57 3.16 -2.57
C PHE A 308 -7.92 2.44 -2.70
N ILE A 309 -8.66 2.29 -1.60
CA ILE A 309 -9.95 1.58 -1.59
C ILE A 309 -10.95 2.13 -2.63
N GLU A 310 -10.90 3.42 -2.92
CA GLU A 310 -11.79 4.04 -3.91
C GLU A 310 -11.56 3.54 -5.33
N LEU A 311 -10.31 3.15 -5.68
CA LEU A 311 -10.03 2.52 -6.97
C LEU A 311 -10.66 1.12 -7.06
N PHE A 312 -10.76 0.39 -5.95
CA PHE A 312 -11.48 -0.89 -5.93
C PHE A 312 -12.99 -0.68 -6.06
N ASN A 313 -13.53 0.31 -5.37
CA ASN A 313 -14.94 0.65 -5.42
C ASN A 313 -15.35 1.19 -6.80
N MET A 314 -14.39 1.64 -7.60
CA MET A 314 -14.64 2.12 -8.96
C MET A 314 -15.29 1.07 -9.86
N ALA A 315 -15.10 -0.23 -9.58
CA ALA A 315 -15.75 -1.31 -10.30
C ALA A 315 -17.29 -1.17 -10.33
N ALA A 316 -17.88 -0.57 -9.28
CA ALA A 316 -19.31 -0.31 -9.21
C ALA A 316 -19.81 0.77 -10.20
N PHE A 317 -18.89 1.57 -10.75
CA PHE A 317 -19.17 2.66 -11.68
C PHE A 317 -18.77 2.35 -13.13
N LEU A 318 -18.29 1.14 -13.39
CA LEU A 318 -17.96 0.73 -14.75
C LEU A 318 -19.22 0.36 -15.52
N ILE A 319 -19.35 0.95 -16.71
CA ILE A 319 -20.47 0.73 -17.60
C ILE A 319 -20.08 -0.37 -18.61
N PRO A 320 -20.92 -1.41 -18.84
CA PRO A 320 -20.65 -2.43 -19.81
C PRO A 320 -20.37 -1.86 -21.20
N TYR A 321 -19.46 -2.50 -21.93
CA TYR A 321 -18.96 -2.00 -23.22
C TYR A 321 -20.06 -1.76 -24.26
N GLU A 322 -21.11 -2.56 -24.27
CA GLU A 322 -22.26 -2.47 -25.19
C GLU A 322 -23.06 -1.16 -25.06
N TYR A 323 -22.99 -0.50 -23.89
CA TYR A 323 -23.67 0.79 -23.63
C TYR A 323 -22.77 2.00 -23.90
N LYS A 324 -21.49 1.77 -24.28
CA LYS A 324 -20.61 2.86 -24.71
C LYS A 324 -21.06 3.37 -26.08
N PRO A 325 -21.17 4.68 -26.31
CA PRO A 325 -21.60 5.21 -27.59
C PRO A 325 -20.62 4.79 -28.70
N ARG A 326 -21.13 4.14 -29.75
CA ARG A 326 -20.32 3.84 -30.94
C ARG A 326 -19.94 5.15 -31.64
N GLY A 327 -18.63 5.42 -31.75
CA GLY A 327 -18.12 6.60 -32.45
C GLY A 327 -18.19 7.93 -31.69
N LYS A 328 -18.67 7.96 -30.44
CA LYS A 328 -18.53 9.12 -29.55
C LYS A 328 -17.60 8.77 -28.41
N THR A 329 -16.54 9.53 -28.25
CA THR A 329 -15.60 9.40 -27.15
C THR A 329 -15.93 10.42 -26.07
N LEU A 330 -15.90 10.00 -24.81
CA LEU A 330 -16.03 10.90 -23.65
C LEU A 330 -14.85 11.88 -23.53
N TYR A 331 -13.87 11.74 -24.40
CA TYR A 331 -12.62 12.49 -24.33
C TYR A 331 -12.18 12.94 -25.73
N LYS A 332 -11.26 13.92 -25.76
CA LYS A 332 -10.63 14.41 -26.99
C LYS A 332 -9.66 13.36 -27.54
N GLN A 333 -9.85 12.94 -28.77
CA GLN A 333 -8.84 12.22 -29.54
C GLN A 333 -7.72 13.20 -29.96
N ASN A 334 -6.49 12.89 -29.64
CA ASN A 334 -5.30 13.65 -30.07
C ASN A 334 -4.84 13.21 -31.45
#